data_2064cb429e0bc460eca955ae980299ad
#
_entry.id   2064cb429e0bc460eca955ae980299ad
#
_cell.length_a   1.000
_cell.length_b   1.000
_cell.length_c   1.000
_cell.angle_alpha   90.00
_cell.angle_beta   90.00
_cell.angle_gamma   90.00
#
_symmetry.space_group_name_H-M   'P 1'
#
loop_
_entity.id
_entity.type
_entity.pdbx_description
1 polymer ?
#
loop_
_entity_poly.entity_id
_entity_poly.type
_entity_poly.pdbx_seq_one_letter_code
_entity_poly.pdbx_strand_id
1 'polypeptide(L)'
;VELDPQRETTALLGSKEGIFHLTQACLEPGDVVLVPDPAYPPYRIAAEWAGAEVFTLPLRRENNFLLDWSTVTTDVLRRARMLWINYPNNPTGAVAEREFYKDAVAFGARHGILICSDAAYCDVAFDGYIPSSILEVEGAKSTAIEFTSVSKTYNMAGWRLGFLSGNAEVVAAVRKVKSNIDSGIFAGVTAAGEAAFRGDQSWLIERNALYARRRDLVLEGLAAIGIIAQPPKASLYVWAPVPEGWTADAFATEMLESTGVCFSPGTFFGEGGEGYLRISLGAPTARVEEAMRRLRNWQTTPPASPRPA
;
A
#
# COMPACT_ATOMS: atom_id res chain seq x y z
N VAL A 1 -13.53 5.02 15.44
CA VAL A 1 -14.05 6.26 14.80
C VAL A 1 -15.53 6.11 14.53
N GLU A 2 -16.33 7.12 14.88
CA GLU A 2 -17.75 7.18 14.53
C GLU A 2 -17.91 7.86 13.17
N LEU A 3 -18.65 7.22 12.25
CA LEU A 3 -18.90 7.69 10.89
C LEU A 3 -20.40 7.69 10.60
N ASP A 4 -20.88 8.71 9.89
CA ASP A 4 -22.22 8.69 9.29
C ASP A 4 -22.20 7.76 8.05
N PRO A 5 -22.89 6.59 8.10
CA PRO A 5 -22.86 5.63 7.00
C PRO A 5 -23.52 6.15 5.72
N GLN A 6 -24.34 7.20 5.82
CA GLN A 6 -25.02 7.79 4.66
C GLN A 6 -24.20 8.89 3.99
N ARG A 7 -23.34 9.57 4.74
CA ARG A 7 -22.62 10.76 4.25
C ARG A 7 -21.11 10.55 4.18
N GLU A 8 -20.53 9.83 5.14
CA GLU A 8 -19.08 9.76 5.35
C GLU A 8 -18.46 8.43 4.91
N THR A 9 -19.23 7.50 4.30
CA THR A 9 -18.67 6.26 3.77
C THR A 9 -19.40 5.79 2.52
N THR A 10 -18.70 5.10 1.61
CA THR A 10 -19.29 4.45 0.44
C THR A 10 -18.59 3.13 0.13
N ALA A 11 -19.37 2.13 -0.30
CA ALA A 11 -18.84 0.86 -0.73
C ALA A 11 -18.31 0.94 -2.18
N LEU A 12 -17.24 0.17 -2.45
CA LEU A 12 -16.49 0.15 -3.70
C LEU A 12 -16.32 -1.28 -4.20
N LEU A 13 -16.18 -1.48 -5.51
CA LEU A 13 -15.76 -2.75 -6.13
C LEU A 13 -14.25 -3.02 -5.90
N GLY A 14 -13.87 -3.02 -4.60
CA GLY A 14 -12.51 -2.98 -4.11
C GLY A 14 -11.93 -1.55 -4.09
N SER A 15 -10.95 -1.29 -3.21
CA SER A 15 -10.37 0.05 -3.02
C SER A 15 -9.77 0.63 -4.32
N LYS A 16 -9.21 -0.21 -5.21
CA LYS A 16 -8.61 0.25 -6.48
C LYS A 16 -9.59 1.05 -7.35
N GLU A 17 -10.83 0.61 -7.48
CA GLU A 17 -11.87 1.35 -8.20
C GLU A 17 -12.03 2.77 -7.65
N GLY A 18 -12.11 2.88 -6.32
CA GLY A 18 -12.28 4.16 -5.66
C GLY A 18 -11.11 5.12 -5.89
N ILE A 19 -9.88 4.63 -6.06
CA ILE A 19 -8.71 5.46 -6.42
C ILE A 19 -8.96 6.18 -7.73
N PHE A 20 -9.44 5.46 -8.77
CA PHE A 20 -9.74 6.05 -10.07
C PHE A 20 -10.96 6.97 -10.02
N HIS A 21 -12.02 6.59 -9.31
CA HIS A 21 -13.21 7.44 -9.16
C HIS A 21 -12.89 8.74 -8.40
N LEU A 22 -12.02 8.66 -7.39
CA LEU A 22 -11.58 9.82 -6.62
C LEU A 22 -10.85 10.84 -7.51
N THR A 23 -9.88 10.36 -8.30
CA THR A 23 -9.12 11.26 -9.19
C THR A 23 -10.01 11.91 -10.24
N GLN A 24 -10.95 11.16 -10.82
CA GLN A 24 -11.94 11.71 -11.77
C GLN A 24 -12.93 12.69 -11.11
N ALA A 25 -13.23 12.51 -9.84
CA ALA A 25 -14.17 13.36 -9.12
C ALA A 25 -13.54 14.68 -8.64
N CYS A 26 -12.24 14.72 -8.40
CA CYS A 26 -11.59 15.77 -7.61
C CYS A 26 -10.38 16.43 -8.29
N LEU A 27 -9.99 16.00 -9.49
CA LEU A 27 -8.84 16.56 -10.20
C LEU A 27 -9.25 17.17 -11.55
N GLU A 28 -8.50 18.21 -11.94
CA GLU A 28 -8.56 18.84 -13.22
C GLU A 28 -7.18 18.84 -13.89
N PRO A 29 -7.09 18.96 -15.23
CA PRO A 29 -5.82 19.10 -15.94
C PRO A 29 -5.00 20.28 -15.39
N GLY A 30 -3.72 20.02 -15.04
CA GLY A 30 -2.81 21.01 -14.44
C GLY A 30 -2.79 21.00 -12.91
N ASP A 31 -3.67 20.27 -12.23
CA ASP A 31 -3.52 19.96 -10.82
C ASP A 31 -2.30 19.07 -10.57
N VAL A 32 -1.78 19.08 -9.35
CA VAL A 32 -0.66 18.24 -8.94
C VAL A 32 -1.12 17.24 -7.88
N VAL A 33 -0.69 15.99 -8.03
CA VAL A 33 -0.86 14.94 -7.02
C VAL A 33 0.49 14.58 -6.44
N LEU A 34 0.61 14.63 -5.11
CA LEU A 34 1.79 14.20 -4.39
C LEU A 34 1.72 12.68 -4.17
N VAL A 35 2.67 11.94 -4.72
CA VAL A 35 2.68 10.47 -4.70
C VAL A 35 4.00 9.97 -4.12
N PRO A 36 3.99 9.05 -3.12
CA PRO A 36 5.22 8.43 -2.65
C PRO A 36 5.92 7.61 -3.75
N ASP A 37 7.23 7.44 -3.63
CA ASP A 37 8.04 6.58 -4.49
C ASP A 37 9.10 5.85 -3.66
N PRO A 38 9.08 4.50 -3.61
CA PRO A 38 8.17 3.57 -4.30
C PRO A 38 6.75 3.58 -3.74
N ALA A 39 5.74 3.26 -4.59
CA ALA A 39 4.34 3.23 -4.20
C ALA A 39 3.52 2.18 -4.96
N TYR A 40 2.27 2.03 -4.55
CA TYR A 40 1.29 1.26 -5.30
C TYR A 40 0.95 1.97 -6.63
N PRO A 41 1.25 1.36 -7.80
CA PRO A 41 1.19 2.05 -9.09
C PRO A 41 -0.11 2.78 -9.43
N PRO A 42 -1.30 2.33 -9.00
CA PRO A 42 -2.55 3.02 -9.31
C PRO A 42 -2.64 4.47 -8.86
N TYR A 43 -1.89 4.92 -7.85
CA TYR A 43 -1.93 6.32 -7.43
C TYR A 43 -1.44 7.25 -8.53
N ARG A 44 -0.29 6.91 -9.15
CA ARG A 44 0.26 7.63 -10.29
C ARG A 44 -0.65 7.51 -11.52
N ILE A 45 -0.99 6.28 -11.89
CA ILE A 45 -1.76 6.01 -13.11
C ILE A 45 -3.11 6.72 -13.09
N ALA A 46 -3.81 6.69 -11.95
CA ALA A 46 -5.12 7.35 -11.83
C ALA A 46 -5.02 8.88 -11.89
N ALA A 47 -3.96 9.48 -11.33
CA ALA A 47 -3.70 10.91 -11.43
C ALA A 47 -3.42 11.33 -12.90
N GLU A 48 -2.55 10.60 -13.58
CA GLU A 48 -2.23 10.83 -14.99
C GLU A 48 -3.46 10.69 -15.90
N TRP A 49 -4.32 9.69 -15.65
CA TRP A 49 -5.57 9.53 -16.41
C TRP A 49 -6.57 10.66 -16.18
N ALA A 50 -6.52 11.33 -15.03
CA ALA A 50 -7.31 12.53 -14.77
C ALA A 50 -6.68 13.80 -15.37
N GLY A 51 -5.53 13.70 -16.03
CA GLY A 51 -4.81 14.84 -16.61
C GLY A 51 -3.98 15.64 -15.60
N ALA A 52 -3.81 15.14 -14.39
CA ALA A 52 -3.01 15.78 -13.35
C ALA A 52 -1.51 15.45 -13.50
N GLU A 53 -0.67 16.35 -13.03
CA GLU A 53 0.77 16.13 -12.90
C GLU A 53 1.07 15.34 -11.62
N VAL A 54 2.05 14.44 -11.68
CA VAL A 54 2.51 13.70 -10.51
C VAL A 54 3.82 14.28 -10.00
N PHE A 55 3.82 14.70 -8.75
CA PHE A 55 5.04 15.06 -8.02
C PHE A 55 5.40 13.93 -7.05
N THR A 56 6.57 13.31 -7.26
CA THR A 56 7.03 12.18 -6.46
C THR A 56 7.74 12.61 -5.19
N LEU A 57 7.42 11.93 -4.09
CA LEU A 57 8.06 12.10 -2.80
C LEU A 57 8.80 10.80 -2.44
N PRO A 58 10.14 10.83 -2.37
CA PRO A 58 10.91 9.60 -2.17
C PRO A 58 10.72 9.03 -0.77
N LEU A 59 10.41 7.74 -0.69
CA LEU A 59 10.46 6.97 0.55
C LEU A 59 11.87 6.42 0.73
N ARG A 60 12.55 6.84 1.79
CA ARG A 60 13.95 6.51 2.03
C ARG A 60 14.12 5.63 3.26
N ARG A 61 15.10 4.74 3.22
CA ARG A 61 15.45 3.85 4.34
C ARG A 61 15.85 4.64 5.59
N GLU A 62 16.54 5.77 5.41
CA GLU A 62 17.07 6.61 6.49
C GLU A 62 15.96 7.21 7.38
N ASN A 63 14.75 7.39 6.84
CA ASN A 63 13.57 7.82 7.60
C ASN A 63 12.51 6.70 7.74
N ASN A 64 12.94 5.43 7.69
CA ASN A 64 12.06 4.26 7.83
C ASN A 64 10.94 4.21 6.77
N PHE A 65 11.20 4.70 5.56
CA PHE A 65 10.23 4.80 4.47
C PHE A 65 8.97 5.61 4.84
N LEU A 66 9.08 6.52 5.79
CA LEU A 66 8.04 7.52 6.05
C LEU A 66 8.14 8.65 5.01
N LEU A 67 7.00 9.16 4.62
CA LEU A 67 6.90 10.24 3.66
C LEU A 67 7.37 11.55 4.29
N ASP A 68 8.19 12.31 3.56
CA ASP A 68 8.64 13.64 3.94
C ASP A 68 8.15 14.66 2.90
N TRP A 69 7.19 15.47 3.29
CA TRP A 69 6.64 16.55 2.45
C TRP A 69 7.32 17.90 2.64
N SER A 70 8.33 18.00 3.51
CA SER A 70 9.09 19.25 3.71
C SER A 70 9.85 19.68 2.45
N THR A 71 10.10 18.77 1.53
CA THR A 71 10.78 18.99 0.26
C THR A 71 9.88 19.56 -0.84
N VAL A 72 8.56 19.65 -0.59
CA VAL A 72 7.60 20.15 -1.58
C VAL A 72 7.72 21.67 -1.69
N THR A 73 8.03 22.16 -2.89
CA THR A 73 8.23 23.59 -3.12
C THR A 73 6.91 24.36 -3.06
N THR A 74 6.97 25.67 -2.77
CA THR A 74 5.79 26.53 -2.71
C THR A 74 5.01 26.55 -4.05
N ASP A 75 5.69 26.41 -5.17
CA ASP A 75 5.05 26.36 -6.49
C ASP A 75 4.21 25.09 -6.68
N VAL A 76 4.76 23.96 -6.30
CA VAL A 76 4.03 22.67 -6.29
C VAL A 76 2.85 22.73 -5.33
N LEU A 77 3.04 23.26 -4.11
CA LEU A 77 1.98 23.35 -3.10
C LEU A 77 0.77 24.16 -3.57
N ARG A 78 0.96 25.20 -4.39
CA ARG A 78 -0.16 26.00 -4.92
C ARG A 78 -1.07 25.20 -5.87
N ARG A 79 -0.51 24.22 -6.57
CA ARG A 79 -1.23 23.37 -7.54
C ARG A 79 -1.60 22.00 -6.97
N ALA A 80 -1.02 21.61 -5.84
CA ALA A 80 -1.28 20.32 -5.22
C ALA A 80 -2.73 20.23 -4.72
N ARG A 81 -3.42 19.14 -5.06
CA ARG A 81 -4.80 18.84 -4.63
C ARG A 81 -4.90 17.60 -3.77
N MET A 82 -4.02 16.63 -3.97
CA MET A 82 -4.03 15.36 -3.25
C MET A 82 -2.63 14.97 -2.81
N LEU A 83 -2.55 14.32 -1.65
CA LEU A 83 -1.37 13.62 -1.14
C LEU A 83 -1.77 12.19 -0.82
N TRP A 84 -1.15 11.22 -1.48
CA TRP A 84 -1.31 9.81 -1.16
C TRP A 84 -0.39 9.39 -0.02
N ILE A 85 -0.95 8.72 0.97
CA ILE A 85 -0.22 8.01 2.02
C ILE A 85 -0.74 6.58 2.09
N ASN A 86 0.15 5.63 2.35
CA ASN A 86 -0.22 4.22 2.46
C ASN A 86 0.59 3.57 3.59
N TYR A 87 -0.06 3.38 4.74
CA TYR A 87 0.52 2.68 5.89
C TYR A 87 -0.53 1.81 6.56
N PRO A 88 -0.24 0.52 6.82
CA PRO A 88 0.99 -0.22 6.47
C PRO A 88 1.26 -0.25 4.97
N ASN A 89 2.52 -0.02 4.58
CA ASN A 89 2.88 0.33 3.21
C ASN A 89 3.02 -0.89 2.27
N ASN A 90 2.60 -0.71 1.06
CA ASN A 90 2.95 -1.52 -0.10
C ASN A 90 3.78 -0.63 -1.05
N PRO A 91 5.08 -0.93 -1.29
CA PRO A 91 5.72 -2.25 -1.12
C PRO A 91 6.56 -2.43 0.15
N THR A 92 6.89 -1.38 0.90
CA THR A 92 8.00 -1.38 1.87
C THR A 92 7.72 -2.11 3.18
N GLY A 93 6.44 -2.36 3.50
CA GLY A 93 6.04 -2.90 4.81
C GLY A 93 6.19 -1.90 5.96
N ALA A 94 6.54 -0.65 5.67
CA ALA A 94 6.66 0.41 6.67
C ALA A 94 5.32 0.70 7.34
N VAL A 95 5.39 1.18 8.57
CA VAL A 95 4.22 1.58 9.36
C VAL A 95 4.39 3.02 9.84
N ALA A 96 3.27 3.71 10.06
CA ALA A 96 3.26 5.07 10.57
C ALA A 96 2.57 5.11 11.92
N GLU A 97 3.14 5.86 12.85
CA GLU A 97 2.56 6.12 14.16
C GLU A 97 1.54 7.28 14.09
N ARG A 98 0.71 7.40 15.11
CA ARG A 98 -0.37 8.40 15.15
C ARG A 98 0.09 9.85 14.91
N GLU A 99 1.28 10.21 15.37
CA GLU A 99 1.85 11.54 15.17
C GLU A 99 2.05 11.87 13.68
N PHE A 100 2.50 10.91 12.87
CA PHE A 100 2.60 11.09 11.42
C PHE A 100 1.26 11.48 10.78
N TYR A 101 0.16 10.84 11.21
CA TYR A 101 -1.18 11.17 10.70
C TYR A 101 -1.65 12.55 11.16
N LYS A 102 -1.29 12.98 12.38
CA LYS A 102 -1.58 14.36 12.84
C LYS A 102 -0.86 15.39 11.98
N ASP A 103 0.41 15.15 11.68
CA ASP A 103 1.20 16.04 10.82
C ASP A 103 0.63 16.07 9.39
N ALA A 104 0.21 14.93 8.85
CA ALA A 104 -0.43 14.84 7.53
C ALA A 104 -1.74 15.62 7.48
N VAL A 105 -2.61 15.48 8.48
CA VAL A 105 -3.88 16.24 8.57
C VAL A 105 -3.61 17.73 8.68
N ALA A 106 -2.65 18.15 9.52
CA ALA A 106 -2.27 19.54 9.67
C ALA A 106 -1.68 20.12 8.36
N PHE A 107 -0.88 19.35 7.65
CA PHE A 107 -0.34 19.72 6.33
C PHE A 107 -1.48 19.90 5.32
N GLY A 108 -2.40 18.93 5.22
CA GLY A 108 -3.54 19.02 4.32
C GLY A 108 -4.43 20.24 4.61
N ALA A 109 -4.76 20.49 5.89
CA ALA A 109 -5.56 21.63 6.31
C ALA A 109 -4.88 22.97 5.98
N ARG A 110 -3.57 23.07 6.19
CA ARG A 110 -2.79 24.28 5.92
C ARG A 110 -2.75 24.66 4.44
N HIS A 111 -2.66 23.67 3.56
CA HIS A 111 -2.41 23.87 2.14
C HIS A 111 -3.64 23.60 1.25
N GLY A 112 -4.77 23.22 1.83
CA GLY A 112 -5.98 22.84 1.08
C GLY A 112 -5.79 21.57 0.24
N ILE A 113 -4.96 20.64 0.73
CA ILE A 113 -4.61 19.37 0.06
C ILE A 113 -5.39 18.24 0.71
N LEU A 114 -6.12 17.46 -0.10
CA LEU A 114 -6.81 16.25 0.37
C LEU A 114 -5.79 15.15 0.69
N ILE A 115 -5.81 14.64 1.93
CA ILE A 115 -5.00 13.49 2.31
C ILE A 115 -5.76 12.20 1.98
N CYS A 116 -5.18 11.40 1.10
CA CYS A 116 -5.73 10.12 0.64
C CYS A 116 -4.99 8.97 1.32
N SER A 117 -5.56 8.42 2.39
CA SER A 117 -4.99 7.31 3.16
C SER A 117 -5.44 5.97 2.57
N ASP A 118 -4.51 5.14 2.09
CA ASP A 118 -4.81 3.76 1.73
C ASP A 118 -4.40 2.82 2.87
N ALA A 119 -5.40 2.36 3.64
CA ALA A 119 -5.24 1.52 4.81
C ALA A 119 -5.62 0.05 4.56
N ALA A 120 -5.42 -0.45 3.33
CA ALA A 120 -5.83 -1.80 2.94
C ALA A 120 -5.22 -2.92 3.79
N TYR A 121 -4.16 -2.66 4.54
CA TYR A 121 -3.43 -3.64 5.37
C TYR A 121 -3.58 -3.37 6.89
N CYS A 122 -4.51 -2.52 7.31
CA CYS A 122 -4.69 -2.13 8.71
C CYS A 122 -4.91 -3.31 9.67
N ASP A 123 -5.53 -4.42 9.21
CA ASP A 123 -5.77 -5.60 10.05
C ASP A 123 -4.72 -6.71 9.86
N VAL A 124 -3.69 -6.47 9.06
CA VAL A 124 -2.58 -7.41 8.86
C VAL A 124 -1.37 -6.89 9.61
N ALA A 125 -1.33 -7.15 10.91
CA ALA A 125 -0.30 -6.67 11.82
C ALA A 125 0.27 -7.80 12.67
N PHE A 126 1.51 -7.64 13.12
CA PHE A 126 2.30 -8.66 13.81
C PHE A 126 2.83 -8.13 15.14
N ASP A 127 3.23 -9.03 16.02
CA ASP A 127 3.99 -8.73 17.24
C ASP A 127 3.31 -7.68 18.14
N GLY A 128 1.97 -7.66 18.17
CA GLY A 128 1.19 -6.74 18.99
C GLY A 128 1.11 -5.30 18.46
N TYR A 129 1.62 -5.04 17.24
CA TYR A 129 1.46 -3.72 16.62
C TYR A 129 0.00 -3.49 16.22
N ILE A 130 -0.51 -2.29 16.51
CA ILE A 130 -1.87 -1.87 16.17
C ILE A 130 -1.76 -0.66 15.24
N PRO A 131 -2.07 -0.81 13.94
CA PRO A 131 -2.08 0.31 13.01
C PRO A 131 -3.11 1.38 13.40
N SER A 132 -2.74 2.65 13.27
CA SER A 132 -3.64 3.79 13.47
C SER A 132 -4.40 4.09 12.18
N SER A 133 -5.63 4.60 12.31
CA SER A 133 -6.39 5.21 11.22
C SER A 133 -6.17 6.72 11.19
N ILE A 134 -6.06 7.31 9.99
CA ILE A 134 -6.02 8.77 9.88
C ILE A 134 -7.31 9.41 10.42
N LEU A 135 -8.44 8.71 10.31
CA LEU A 135 -9.74 9.20 10.77
C LEU A 135 -9.86 9.29 12.30
N GLU A 136 -8.91 8.73 13.06
CA GLU A 136 -8.80 8.93 14.51
C GLU A 136 -8.20 10.29 14.89
N VAL A 137 -7.65 11.02 13.93
CA VAL A 137 -7.06 12.34 14.15
C VAL A 137 -8.17 13.38 14.12
N GLU A 138 -8.13 14.30 15.10
CA GLU A 138 -9.03 15.43 15.13
C GLU A 138 -8.88 16.29 13.86
N GLY A 139 -10.01 16.67 13.25
CA GLY A 139 -10.02 17.43 11.99
C GLY A 139 -9.84 16.59 10.72
N ALA A 140 -9.50 15.30 10.82
CA ALA A 140 -9.27 14.46 9.64
C ALA A 140 -10.49 14.39 8.71
N LYS A 141 -11.71 14.33 9.24
CA LYS A 141 -12.94 14.27 8.44
C LYS A 141 -13.18 15.48 7.52
N SER A 142 -12.54 16.61 7.78
CA SER A 142 -12.60 17.77 6.87
C SER A 142 -11.49 17.77 5.81
N THR A 143 -10.42 16.99 6.01
CA THR A 143 -9.18 17.10 5.24
C THR A 143 -8.76 15.80 4.58
N ALA A 144 -9.30 14.66 5.05
CA ALA A 144 -8.83 13.34 4.63
C ALA A 144 -9.97 12.39 4.25
N ILE A 145 -9.57 11.41 3.46
CA ILE A 145 -10.35 10.19 3.19
C ILE A 145 -9.46 8.97 3.45
N GLU A 146 -10.09 7.86 3.78
CA GLU A 146 -9.41 6.59 3.99
C GLU A 146 -10.06 5.47 3.19
N PHE A 147 -9.21 4.69 2.51
CA PHE A 147 -9.59 3.48 1.81
C PHE A 147 -9.33 2.26 2.68
N THR A 148 -10.34 1.40 2.82
CA THR A 148 -10.21 0.08 3.46
C THR A 148 -10.68 -1.02 2.52
N SER A 149 -10.30 -2.27 2.80
CA SER A 149 -10.60 -3.38 1.89
C SER A 149 -10.76 -4.70 2.63
N VAL A 150 -11.85 -5.41 2.36
CA VAL A 150 -12.04 -6.79 2.83
C VAL A 150 -11.06 -7.78 2.19
N SER A 151 -10.43 -7.38 1.07
CA SER A 151 -9.50 -8.22 0.31
C SER A 151 -8.36 -8.77 1.14
N LYS A 152 -7.84 -7.96 2.09
CA LYS A 152 -6.68 -8.31 2.92
C LYS A 152 -7.10 -8.73 4.31
N THR A 153 -8.05 -7.99 4.90
CA THR A 153 -8.58 -8.29 6.23
C THR A 153 -9.25 -9.67 6.28
N TYR A 154 -10.07 -10.00 5.28
CA TYR A 154 -10.87 -11.23 5.29
C TYR A 154 -10.43 -12.25 4.23
N ASN A 155 -9.26 -12.08 3.61
CA ASN A 155 -8.80 -12.93 2.49
C ASN A 155 -9.80 -13.00 1.32
N MET A 156 -10.59 -11.96 1.14
CA MET A 156 -11.68 -11.87 0.14
C MET A 156 -11.26 -11.07 -1.10
N ALA A 157 -10.05 -11.27 -1.59
CA ALA A 157 -9.52 -10.47 -2.71
C ALA A 157 -10.36 -10.57 -3.99
N GLY A 158 -10.88 -11.76 -4.32
CA GLY A 158 -11.75 -12.01 -5.49
C GLY A 158 -13.16 -11.45 -5.37
N TRP A 159 -13.63 -11.14 -4.17
CA TRP A 159 -14.99 -10.64 -3.90
C TRP A 159 -15.19 -9.19 -4.28
N ARG A 160 -14.12 -8.44 -4.46
CA ARG A 160 -14.15 -7.05 -4.93
C ARG A 160 -15.01 -6.14 -4.04
N LEU A 161 -14.74 -6.11 -2.74
CA LEU A 161 -15.41 -5.23 -1.78
C LEU A 161 -14.36 -4.40 -1.02
N GLY A 162 -14.57 -3.09 -0.99
CA GLY A 162 -13.79 -2.11 -0.24
C GLY A 162 -14.65 -0.92 0.12
N PHE A 163 -14.07 0.05 0.80
CA PHE A 163 -14.77 1.23 1.27
C PHE A 163 -13.90 2.47 1.13
N LEU A 164 -14.53 3.61 0.89
CA LEU A 164 -14.00 4.94 1.05
C LEU A 164 -14.75 5.61 2.20
N SER A 165 -14.02 6.16 3.15
CA SER A 165 -14.59 6.83 4.32
C SER A 165 -13.88 8.15 4.61
N GLY A 166 -14.57 9.11 5.25
CA GLY A 166 -13.98 10.38 5.68
C GLY A 166 -14.78 11.59 5.22
N ASN A 167 -14.12 12.53 4.52
CA ASN A 167 -14.74 13.79 4.08
C ASN A 167 -16.03 13.57 3.29
N ALA A 168 -17.15 14.09 3.82
CA ALA A 168 -18.48 13.84 3.28
C ALA A 168 -18.70 14.40 1.87
N GLU A 169 -18.06 15.53 1.53
CA GLU A 169 -18.18 16.14 0.19
C GLU A 169 -17.43 15.31 -0.84
N VAL A 170 -16.24 14.81 -0.48
CA VAL A 170 -15.44 13.91 -1.34
C VAL A 170 -16.17 12.58 -1.52
N VAL A 171 -16.72 12.00 -0.45
CA VAL A 171 -17.53 10.77 -0.54
C VAL A 171 -18.73 10.96 -1.47
N ALA A 172 -19.43 12.12 -1.37
CA ALA A 172 -20.55 12.43 -2.26
C ALA A 172 -20.12 12.57 -3.73
N ALA A 173 -18.97 13.20 -3.99
CA ALA A 173 -18.41 13.34 -5.33
C ALA A 173 -18.04 11.97 -5.95
N VAL A 174 -17.37 11.11 -5.19
CA VAL A 174 -17.05 9.75 -5.63
C VAL A 174 -18.31 8.92 -5.90
N ARG A 175 -19.32 9.01 -5.03
CA ARG A 175 -20.62 8.35 -5.26
C ARG A 175 -21.27 8.80 -6.55
N LYS A 176 -21.21 10.10 -6.86
CA LYS A 176 -21.76 10.64 -8.11
C LYS A 176 -21.07 10.06 -9.33
N VAL A 177 -19.73 9.96 -9.35
CA VAL A 177 -18.98 9.31 -10.42
C VAL A 177 -19.37 7.84 -10.50
N LYS A 178 -19.29 7.11 -9.37
CA LYS A 178 -19.62 5.69 -9.29
C LYS A 178 -21.03 5.37 -9.82
N SER A 179 -22.04 6.14 -9.46
CA SER A 179 -23.43 5.92 -9.88
C SER A 179 -23.64 6.03 -11.39
N ASN A 180 -22.70 6.64 -12.12
CA ASN A 180 -22.73 6.75 -13.58
C ASN A 180 -21.85 5.70 -14.29
N ILE A 181 -21.04 4.94 -13.55
CA ILE A 181 -20.13 3.94 -14.09
C ILE A 181 -20.64 2.52 -13.82
N ASP A 182 -21.17 2.29 -12.61
CA ASP A 182 -21.77 1.01 -12.23
C ASP A 182 -23.15 1.19 -11.59
N SER A 183 -23.93 0.12 -11.58
CA SER A 183 -25.27 0.09 -10.97
C SER A 183 -25.24 -0.40 -9.52
N GLY A 184 -24.08 -0.47 -8.89
CA GLY A 184 -23.88 -0.93 -7.54
C GLY A 184 -23.19 -2.30 -7.43
N ILE A 185 -23.07 -2.76 -6.19
CA ILE A 185 -22.41 -4.02 -5.86
C ILE A 185 -23.43 -5.15 -5.82
N PHE A 186 -23.10 -6.31 -6.41
CA PHE A 186 -23.97 -7.48 -6.33
C PHE A 186 -24.35 -7.80 -4.88
N ALA A 187 -25.64 -7.96 -4.60
CA ALA A 187 -26.16 -8.12 -3.25
C ALA A 187 -25.52 -9.30 -2.46
N GLY A 188 -25.14 -10.37 -3.16
CA GLY A 188 -24.42 -11.49 -2.54
C GLY A 188 -23.06 -11.09 -1.98
N VAL A 189 -22.34 -10.16 -2.61
CA VAL A 189 -21.04 -9.64 -2.14
C VAL A 189 -21.24 -8.78 -0.91
N THR A 190 -22.25 -7.91 -0.91
CA THR A 190 -22.54 -7.06 0.26
C THR A 190 -22.99 -7.87 1.47
N ALA A 191 -23.84 -8.89 1.25
CA ALA A 191 -24.25 -9.82 2.31
C ALA A 191 -23.06 -10.63 2.88
N ALA A 192 -22.13 -11.07 2.01
CA ALA A 192 -20.92 -11.74 2.46
C ALA A 192 -20.00 -10.78 3.26
N GLY A 193 -19.88 -9.53 2.83
CA GLY A 193 -19.16 -8.50 3.58
C GLY A 193 -19.77 -8.24 4.96
N GLU A 194 -21.10 -8.10 5.03
CA GLU A 194 -21.81 -7.95 6.29
C GLU A 194 -21.58 -9.16 7.22
N ALA A 195 -21.68 -10.38 6.70
CA ALA A 195 -21.40 -11.59 7.46
C ALA A 195 -19.96 -11.62 7.97
N ALA A 196 -18.97 -11.19 7.16
CA ALA A 196 -17.57 -11.11 7.56
C ALA A 196 -17.36 -10.10 8.70
N PHE A 197 -17.99 -8.92 8.65
CA PHE A 197 -17.88 -7.90 9.70
C PHE A 197 -18.60 -8.28 10.99
N ARG A 198 -19.76 -8.95 10.92
CA ARG A 198 -20.55 -9.35 12.08
C ARG A 198 -20.10 -10.66 12.70
N GLY A 199 -19.34 -11.47 11.96
CA GLY A 199 -18.84 -12.75 12.42
C GLY A 199 -17.79 -12.62 13.52
N ASP A 200 -17.41 -13.76 14.10
CA ASP A 200 -16.31 -13.83 15.04
C ASP A 200 -15.01 -13.34 14.37
N GLN A 201 -14.31 -12.41 15.02
CA GLN A 201 -13.05 -11.84 14.54
C GLN A 201 -11.81 -12.53 15.12
N SER A 202 -11.97 -13.48 16.03
CA SER A 202 -10.86 -14.14 16.72
C SER A 202 -9.90 -14.87 15.78
N TRP A 203 -10.39 -15.40 14.66
CA TRP A 203 -9.58 -16.06 13.62
C TRP A 203 -8.54 -15.12 12.97
N LEU A 204 -8.73 -13.80 13.03
CA LEU A 204 -7.75 -12.83 12.54
C LEU A 204 -6.43 -12.94 13.30
N ILE A 205 -6.47 -13.30 14.57
CA ILE A 205 -5.29 -13.53 15.41
C ILE A 205 -4.48 -14.71 14.85
N GLU A 206 -5.14 -15.83 14.57
CA GLU A 206 -4.49 -17.02 14.00
C GLU A 206 -3.94 -16.74 12.60
N ARG A 207 -4.71 -16.02 11.79
CA ARG A 207 -4.26 -15.58 10.45
C ARG A 207 -3.01 -14.72 10.53
N ASN A 208 -2.98 -13.73 11.43
CA ASN A 208 -1.83 -12.84 11.60
C ASN A 208 -0.61 -13.62 12.13
N ALA A 209 -0.80 -14.55 13.05
CA ALA A 209 0.26 -15.45 13.50
C ALA A 209 0.83 -16.31 12.36
N LEU A 210 -0.03 -16.80 11.44
CA LEU A 210 0.42 -17.51 10.25
C LEU A 210 1.28 -16.63 9.32
N TYR A 211 0.87 -15.37 9.11
CA TYR A 211 1.66 -14.43 8.31
C TYR A 211 2.97 -14.04 8.99
N ALA A 212 2.97 -13.84 10.32
CA ALA A 212 4.18 -13.62 11.08
C ALA A 212 5.18 -14.79 10.92
N ARG A 213 4.72 -16.04 11.04
CA ARG A 213 5.55 -17.22 10.79
C ARG A 213 6.13 -17.22 9.36
N ARG A 214 5.33 -16.89 8.35
CA ARG A 214 5.82 -16.82 6.95
C ARG A 214 6.83 -15.72 6.76
N ARG A 215 6.63 -14.55 7.42
CA ARG A 215 7.60 -13.46 7.47
C ARG A 215 8.95 -13.96 8.00
N ASP A 216 8.91 -14.63 9.14
CA ASP A 216 10.13 -15.11 9.80
C ASP A 216 10.88 -16.14 8.93
N LEU A 217 10.16 -17.08 8.31
CA LEU A 217 10.73 -18.03 7.34
C LEU A 217 11.40 -17.31 6.15
N VAL A 218 10.78 -16.26 5.63
CA VAL A 218 11.35 -15.46 4.52
C VAL A 218 12.60 -14.75 5.00
N LEU A 219 12.58 -14.09 6.16
CA LEU A 219 13.73 -13.38 6.72
C LEU A 219 14.92 -14.32 6.98
N GLU A 220 14.67 -15.50 7.57
CA GLU A 220 15.68 -16.53 7.78
C GLU A 220 16.28 -17.05 6.46
N GLY A 221 15.42 -17.27 5.46
CA GLY A 221 15.87 -17.74 4.14
C GLY A 221 16.71 -16.71 3.41
N LEU A 222 16.34 -15.43 3.47
CA LEU A 222 17.11 -14.32 2.91
C LEU A 222 18.46 -14.13 3.63
N ALA A 223 18.46 -14.19 4.97
CA ALA A 223 19.67 -14.08 5.77
C ALA A 223 20.70 -15.19 5.43
N ALA A 224 20.21 -16.40 5.13
CA ALA A 224 21.07 -17.52 4.74
C ALA A 224 21.83 -17.30 3.42
N ILE A 225 21.38 -16.38 2.59
CA ILE A 225 22.07 -15.96 1.34
C ILE A 225 22.66 -14.54 1.45
N GLY A 226 22.82 -14.02 2.69
CA GLY A 226 23.46 -12.74 2.96
C GLY A 226 22.57 -11.51 2.78
N ILE A 227 21.26 -11.66 2.58
CA ILE A 227 20.34 -10.55 2.44
C ILE A 227 19.65 -10.27 3.79
N ILE A 228 19.93 -9.10 4.36
CA ILE A 228 19.36 -8.69 5.65
C ILE A 228 18.22 -7.68 5.40
N ALA A 229 17.00 -8.15 5.54
CA ALA A 229 15.80 -7.33 5.47
C ALA A 229 15.29 -6.98 6.87
N GLN A 230 14.65 -5.81 7.01
CA GLN A 230 13.99 -5.44 8.25
C GLN A 230 12.67 -6.21 8.40
N PRO A 231 12.35 -6.76 9.58
CA PRO A 231 11.07 -7.42 9.81
C PRO A 231 9.93 -6.39 9.76
N PRO A 232 8.95 -6.52 8.84
CA PRO A 232 7.79 -5.64 8.83
C PRO A 232 6.91 -5.92 10.06
N LYS A 233 6.38 -4.85 10.68
CA LYS A 233 5.41 -4.95 11.78
C LYS A 233 3.97 -5.19 11.28
N ALA A 234 3.72 -4.96 10.01
CA ALA A 234 2.42 -5.12 9.37
C ALA A 234 2.58 -5.27 7.85
N SER A 235 1.47 -5.39 7.12
CA SER A 235 1.42 -5.62 5.68
C SER A 235 1.65 -7.10 5.30
N LEU A 236 1.54 -7.41 4.02
CA LEU A 236 1.79 -8.74 3.46
C LEU A 236 3.14 -8.83 2.73
N TYR A 237 4.06 -7.90 2.99
CA TYR A 237 5.29 -7.78 2.21
C TYR A 237 6.52 -7.65 3.08
N VAL A 238 7.58 -8.34 2.64
CA VAL A 238 8.96 -8.09 3.08
C VAL A 238 9.64 -7.29 1.98
N TRP A 239 10.29 -6.19 2.34
CA TRP A 239 11.07 -5.33 1.46
C TRP A 239 12.55 -5.59 1.71
N ALA A 240 13.18 -6.32 0.79
CA ALA A 240 14.53 -6.82 0.95
C ALA A 240 15.50 -6.08 0.01
N PRO A 241 16.66 -5.60 0.50
CA PRO A 241 17.66 -5.04 -0.38
C PRO A 241 18.25 -6.12 -1.28
N VAL A 242 18.60 -5.75 -2.51
CA VAL A 242 19.41 -6.64 -3.37
C VAL A 242 20.88 -6.54 -2.98
N PRO A 243 21.69 -7.60 -3.22
CA PRO A 243 23.13 -7.56 -2.98
C PRO A 243 23.83 -6.50 -3.83
N GLU A 244 24.95 -6.00 -3.31
CA GLU A 244 25.79 -5.03 -4.04
C GLU A 244 26.22 -5.58 -5.41
N GLY A 245 26.23 -4.72 -6.41
CA GLY A 245 26.58 -5.07 -7.81
C GLY A 245 25.40 -5.60 -8.64
N TRP A 246 24.20 -5.71 -8.06
CA TRP A 246 23.00 -6.11 -8.78
C TRP A 246 22.00 -4.96 -8.91
N THR A 247 21.31 -4.87 -10.04
CA THR A 247 20.05 -4.15 -10.14
C THR A 247 18.89 -5.02 -9.65
N ALA A 248 17.78 -4.41 -9.24
CA ALA A 248 16.60 -5.14 -8.77
C ALA A 248 16.07 -6.12 -9.82
N ASP A 249 15.98 -5.69 -11.07
CA ASP A 249 15.48 -6.50 -12.18
C ASP A 249 16.43 -7.65 -12.53
N ALA A 250 17.73 -7.39 -12.61
CA ALA A 250 18.70 -8.42 -12.93
C ALA A 250 18.75 -9.49 -11.83
N PHE A 251 18.70 -9.08 -10.56
CA PHE A 251 18.71 -10.02 -9.45
C PHE A 251 17.43 -10.85 -9.36
N ALA A 252 16.26 -10.23 -9.57
CA ALA A 252 14.99 -10.94 -9.63
C ALA A 252 14.93 -11.97 -10.77
N THR A 253 15.47 -11.60 -11.94
CA THR A 253 15.54 -12.48 -13.12
C THR A 253 16.48 -13.66 -12.86
N GLU A 254 17.69 -13.40 -12.37
CA GLU A 254 18.67 -14.45 -12.05
C GLU A 254 18.12 -15.43 -11.01
N MET A 255 17.47 -14.91 -9.96
CA MET A 255 16.83 -15.74 -8.94
C MET A 255 15.74 -16.64 -9.54
N LEU A 256 14.89 -16.09 -10.41
CA LEU A 256 13.83 -16.84 -11.08
C LEU A 256 14.41 -17.94 -11.98
N GLU A 257 15.37 -17.63 -12.82
CA GLU A 257 15.96 -18.56 -13.78
C GLU A 257 16.73 -19.69 -13.08
N SER A 258 17.51 -19.35 -12.05
CA SER A 258 18.35 -20.32 -11.34
C SER A 258 17.60 -21.18 -10.32
N THR A 259 16.55 -20.65 -9.70
CA THR A 259 15.89 -21.33 -8.57
C THR A 259 14.40 -21.61 -8.79
N GLY A 260 13.76 -20.98 -9.77
CA GLY A 260 12.32 -20.98 -9.96
C GLY A 260 11.56 -20.20 -8.87
N VAL A 261 12.25 -19.34 -8.10
CA VAL A 261 11.62 -18.45 -7.08
C VAL A 261 11.45 -17.07 -7.68
N CYS A 262 10.18 -16.59 -7.71
CA CYS A 262 9.82 -15.31 -8.27
C CYS A 262 9.51 -14.30 -7.17
N PHE A 263 10.30 -13.22 -7.10
CA PHE A 263 10.01 -12.03 -6.31
C PHE A 263 9.79 -10.83 -7.24
N SER A 264 9.02 -9.84 -6.79
CA SER A 264 8.83 -8.64 -7.60
C SER A 264 10.02 -7.71 -7.46
N PRO A 265 10.68 -7.28 -8.54
CA PRO A 265 11.69 -6.22 -8.45
C PRO A 265 11.03 -4.93 -7.96
N GLY A 266 11.79 -4.15 -7.20
CA GLY A 266 11.28 -2.93 -6.60
C GLY A 266 10.93 -1.85 -7.62
N THR A 267 11.56 -1.88 -8.77
CA THR A 267 11.31 -1.02 -9.94
C THR A 267 9.85 -1.05 -10.41
N PHE A 268 9.10 -2.15 -10.15
CA PHE A 268 7.64 -2.20 -10.41
C PHE A 268 6.83 -1.19 -9.60
N PHE A 269 7.42 -0.62 -8.55
CA PHE A 269 6.74 0.30 -7.65
C PHE A 269 7.21 1.75 -7.80
N GLY A 270 8.12 2.00 -8.72
CA GLY A 270 8.72 3.29 -9.01
C GLY A 270 10.24 3.24 -9.00
N GLU A 271 10.88 4.35 -9.42
CA GLU A 271 12.34 4.45 -9.48
C GLU A 271 13.00 4.31 -8.10
N GLY A 272 12.33 4.83 -7.05
CA GLY A 272 12.78 4.67 -5.66
C GLY A 272 12.77 3.23 -5.14
N GLY A 273 12.23 2.29 -5.94
CA GLY A 273 12.28 0.87 -5.66
C GLY A 273 13.53 0.15 -6.16
N GLU A 274 14.40 0.85 -6.93
CA GLU A 274 15.66 0.26 -7.36
C GLU A 274 16.51 -0.15 -6.15
N GLY A 275 17.20 -1.27 -6.28
CA GLY A 275 18.01 -1.87 -5.20
C GLY A 275 17.19 -2.68 -4.17
N TYR A 276 15.92 -2.96 -4.46
CA TYR A 276 15.06 -3.74 -3.57
C TYR A 276 14.23 -4.80 -4.32
N LEU A 277 13.78 -5.81 -3.54
CA LEU A 277 12.78 -6.80 -3.93
C LEU A 277 11.58 -6.75 -2.99
N ARG A 278 10.38 -6.95 -3.52
CA ARG A 278 9.19 -7.18 -2.70
C ARG A 278 8.84 -8.67 -2.67
N ILE A 279 8.79 -9.25 -1.48
CA ILE A 279 8.41 -10.63 -1.23
C ILE A 279 7.02 -10.68 -0.60
N SER A 280 6.10 -11.46 -1.21
CA SER A 280 4.74 -11.61 -0.70
C SER A 280 4.63 -12.76 0.29
N LEU A 281 3.98 -12.52 1.43
CA LEU A 281 3.65 -13.52 2.45
C LEU A 281 2.34 -14.28 2.14
N GLY A 282 1.68 -13.97 1.02
CA GLY A 282 0.39 -14.55 0.64
C GLY A 282 0.44 -15.99 0.14
N ALA A 283 1.61 -16.52 -0.21
CA ALA A 283 1.75 -17.90 -0.66
C ALA A 283 1.51 -18.90 0.50
N PRO A 284 1.01 -20.13 0.21
CA PRO A 284 0.91 -21.17 1.23
C PRO A 284 2.25 -21.45 1.91
N THR A 285 2.24 -21.76 3.22
CA THR A 285 3.47 -21.94 4.02
C THR A 285 4.43 -22.96 3.40
N ALA A 286 3.94 -24.10 2.92
CA ALA A 286 4.77 -25.10 2.25
C ALA A 286 5.48 -24.57 0.99
N ARG A 287 4.86 -23.63 0.27
CA ARG A 287 5.49 -22.94 -0.87
C ARG A 287 6.57 -21.97 -0.43
N VAL A 288 6.35 -21.26 0.68
CA VAL A 288 7.37 -20.38 1.26
C VAL A 288 8.56 -21.20 1.75
N GLU A 289 8.33 -22.30 2.48
CA GLU A 289 9.38 -23.21 2.96
C GLU A 289 10.21 -23.77 1.80
N GLU A 290 9.55 -24.23 0.73
CA GLU A 290 10.23 -24.73 -0.47
C GLU A 290 11.04 -23.64 -1.18
N ALA A 291 10.50 -22.43 -1.32
CA ALA A 291 11.23 -21.31 -1.92
C ALA A 291 12.50 -21.00 -1.11
N MET A 292 12.38 -20.91 0.21
CA MET A 292 13.54 -20.63 1.08
C MET A 292 14.57 -21.77 1.07
N ARG A 293 14.11 -23.01 0.95
CA ARG A 293 15.01 -24.16 0.77
C ARG A 293 15.82 -24.06 -0.53
N ARG A 294 15.18 -23.67 -1.63
CA ARG A 294 15.84 -23.48 -2.92
C ARG A 294 16.87 -22.35 -2.85
N LEU A 295 16.52 -21.23 -2.24
CA LEU A 295 17.43 -20.09 -2.07
C LEU A 295 18.67 -20.45 -1.23
N ARG A 296 18.53 -21.20 -0.13
CA ARG A 296 19.69 -21.63 0.67
C ARG A 296 20.72 -22.45 -0.10
N ASN A 297 20.28 -23.19 -1.14
CA ASN A 297 21.15 -23.99 -1.99
C ASN A 297 21.67 -23.21 -3.21
N TRP A 298 21.25 -21.97 -3.36
CA TRP A 298 21.64 -21.13 -4.48
C TRP A 298 22.90 -20.32 -4.15
N GLN A 299 23.87 -20.41 -5.04
CA GLN A 299 25.06 -19.57 -4.99
C GLN A 299 25.00 -18.63 -6.19
N THR A 300 25.03 -17.33 -5.93
CA THR A 300 25.05 -16.32 -6.98
C THR A 300 26.32 -15.50 -6.90
N THR A 301 26.84 -15.13 -8.06
CA THR A 301 27.93 -14.18 -8.18
C THR A 301 27.47 -13.00 -9.00
N PRO A 302 27.72 -11.77 -8.56
CA PRO A 302 27.37 -10.59 -9.34
C PRO A 302 27.96 -10.66 -10.75
N PRO A 303 27.24 -10.20 -11.78
CA PRO A 303 27.79 -10.12 -13.13
C PRO A 303 28.99 -9.19 -13.15
N ALA A 304 30.01 -9.52 -13.95
CA ALA A 304 31.27 -8.75 -14.08
C ALA A 304 31.01 -7.29 -14.57
N SER A 305 29.83 -7.02 -15.11
CA SER A 305 29.33 -5.69 -15.46
C SER A 305 27.83 -5.68 -15.27
N PRO A 306 27.21 -4.58 -14.81
CA PRO A 306 25.74 -4.52 -14.70
C PRO A 306 25.13 -4.83 -16.07
N ARG A 307 24.25 -5.84 -16.13
CA ARG A 307 23.49 -6.10 -17.36
C ARG A 307 22.56 -4.90 -17.57
N PRO A 308 22.55 -4.29 -18.76
CA PRO A 308 21.61 -3.21 -19.04
C PRO A 308 20.17 -3.73 -18.89
N ALA A 309 19.31 -2.86 -18.38
CA ALA A 309 17.88 -3.10 -18.19
C ALA A 309 17.13 -3.30 -19.51
#